data_61c957ccdb360d98af0d20887706eb0b
#
_entry.id   61c957ccdb360d98af0d20887706eb0b
#
_cell.length_a   1.000
_cell.length_b   1.000
_cell.length_c   1.000
_cell.angle_alpha   90.00
_cell.angle_beta   90.00
_cell.angle_gamma   90.00
#
_symmetry.space_group_name_H-M   'P 1'
#
loop_
_entity.id
_entity.type
_entity.pdbx_description
1 polymer ?
#
loop_
_entity_poly.entity_id
_entity_poly.type
_entity_poly.pdbx_seq_one_letter_code
_entity_poly.pdbx_strand_id
1 'polypeptide(L)'
;MVSIYQRLGDRFAYLGGLPTAEVYAAAYKALGTPVYSSAVFNFIPRTAMAFYHAVANDDMATQHRLLHDFFMPYLAIRNRVPGYAVSIVKAGARIVGRDAGPVRAPLTDLKPLEVEQLAALVQSLGPQ
;
A
#
# COMPACT_ATOMS: atom_id res chain seq x y z
N MET A 1 18.82 -1.93 -5.06
CA MET A 1 18.39 -3.34 -4.98
C MET A 1 19.27 -4.25 -5.85
N VAL A 2 19.34 -4.03 -7.16
CA VAL A 2 20.15 -4.86 -8.09
C VAL A 2 21.59 -5.11 -7.61
N SER A 3 22.29 -4.05 -7.20
CA SER A 3 23.69 -4.16 -6.72
C SER A 3 23.84 -5.02 -5.45
N ILE A 4 22.83 -5.03 -4.57
CA ILE A 4 22.80 -5.86 -3.37
C ILE A 4 22.59 -7.32 -3.77
N TYR A 5 21.62 -7.59 -4.64
CA TYR A 5 21.34 -8.93 -5.12
C TYR A 5 22.53 -9.53 -5.89
N GLN A 6 23.18 -8.73 -6.73
CA GLN A 6 24.39 -9.18 -7.45
C GLN A 6 25.55 -9.58 -6.53
N ARG A 7 25.66 -8.96 -5.34
CA ARG A 7 26.73 -9.27 -4.38
C ARG A 7 26.40 -10.45 -3.48
N LEU A 8 25.14 -10.63 -3.12
CA LEU A 8 24.71 -11.54 -2.05
C LEU A 8 23.88 -12.72 -2.58
N GLY A 9 23.37 -12.62 -3.82
CA GLY A 9 22.55 -13.66 -4.44
C GLY A 9 21.37 -14.06 -3.55
N ASP A 10 21.09 -15.34 -3.46
CA ASP A 10 19.98 -15.92 -2.69
C ASP A 10 20.29 -16.13 -1.20
N ARG A 11 21.36 -15.52 -0.70
CA ARG A 11 21.77 -15.65 0.71
C ARG A 11 20.72 -15.13 1.69
N PHE A 12 19.89 -14.16 1.27
CA PHE A 12 18.88 -13.53 2.09
C PHE A 12 17.53 -13.49 1.39
N ALA A 13 16.46 -13.49 2.18
CA ALA A 13 15.13 -13.11 1.70
C ALA A 13 15.06 -11.58 1.62
N TYR A 14 14.80 -11.06 0.42
CA TYR A 14 14.70 -9.62 0.18
C TYR A 14 13.24 -9.17 0.25
N LEU A 15 12.99 -8.14 1.05
CA LEU A 15 11.67 -7.56 1.25
C LEU A 15 11.63 -6.11 0.76
N GLY A 16 10.66 -5.78 -0.07
CA GLY A 16 10.38 -4.42 -0.51
C GLY A 16 9.72 -3.61 0.60
N GLY A 17 10.42 -2.62 1.15
CA GLY A 17 9.94 -1.76 2.24
C GLY A 17 9.53 -0.35 1.80
N LEU A 18 9.27 -0.13 0.52
CA LEU A 18 8.82 1.17 0.03
C LEU A 18 7.40 1.48 0.52
N PRO A 19 7.11 2.74 0.87
CA PRO A 19 5.73 3.13 1.13
C PRO A 19 4.86 2.90 -0.10
N THR A 20 3.72 2.22 0.07
CA THR A 20 2.86 1.75 -1.03
C THR A 20 3.65 0.90 -2.04
N ALA A 21 4.32 -0.12 -1.51
CA ALA A 21 5.18 -1.03 -2.30
C ALA A 21 4.42 -1.74 -3.43
N GLU A 22 3.10 -1.83 -3.33
CA GLU A 22 2.22 -2.42 -4.33
C GLU A 22 2.46 -1.86 -5.73
N VAL A 23 2.68 -0.56 -5.86
CA VAL A 23 2.90 0.11 -7.17
C VAL A 23 4.18 -0.38 -7.86
N TYR A 24 5.13 -0.87 -7.09
CA TYR A 24 6.42 -1.37 -7.58
C TYR A 24 6.57 -2.89 -7.50
N ALA A 25 5.58 -3.59 -6.97
CA ALA A 25 5.70 -4.99 -6.57
C ALA A 25 6.10 -5.90 -7.74
N ALA A 26 5.49 -5.75 -8.91
CA ALA A 26 5.83 -6.56 -10.09
C ALA A 26 7.28 -6.32 -10.55
N ALA A 27 7.73 -5.06 -10.58
CA ALA A 27 9.10 -4.71 -10.97
C ALA A 27 10.11 -5.25 -9.95
N TYR A 28 9.83 -5.14 -8.65
CA TYR A 28 10.72 -5.66 -7.61
C TYR A 28 10.75 -7.19 -7.58
N LYS A 29 9.62 -7.86 -7.86
CA LYS A 29 9.58 -9.33 -8.05
C LYS A 29 10.56 -9.75 -9.15
N ALA A 30 10.53 -9.07 -10.31
CA ALA A 30 11.43 -9.34 -11.42
C ALA A 30 12.92 -9.09 -11.08
N LEU A 31 13.20 -8.25 -10.08
CA LEU A 31 14.56 -7.96 -9.59
C LEU A 31 14.98 -8.86 -8.41
N GLY A 32 14.24 -9.94 -8.11
CA GLY A 32 14.58 -10.88 -7.04
C GLY A 32 14.05 -10.48 -5.65
N THR A 33 13.07 -9.56 -5.58
CA THR A 33 12.40 -9.18 -4.32
C THR A 33 10.91 -9.53 -4.39
N PRO A 34 10.55 -10.82 -4.13
CA PRO A 34 9.20 -11.32 -4.40
C PRO A 34 8.17 -10.93 -3.34
N VAL A 35 8.62 -10.39 -2.21
CA VAL A 35 7.75 -10.02 -1.09
C VAL A 35 7.90 -8.54 -0.73
N TYR A 36 6.87 -7.95 -0.14
CA TYR A 36 6.88 -6.55 0.29
C TYR A 36 6.03 -6.34 1.54
N SER A 37 6.29 -5.25 2.27
CA SER A 37 5.43 -4.82 3.36
C SER A 37 4.28 -3.98 2.81
N SER A 38 3.05 -4.29 3.21
CA SER A 38 1.85 -3.59 2.78
C SER A 38 1.26 -2.76 3.92
N ALA A 39 1.32 -1.44 3.80
CA ALA A 39 0.71 -0.54 4.78
C ALA A 39 -0.82 -0.60 4.74
N VAL A 40 -1.41 -0.81 3.57
CA VAL A 40 -2.86 -0.88 3.39
C VAL A 40 -3.46 -2.16 3.96
N PHE A 41 -2.67 -3.20 4.19
CA PHE A 41 -3.10 -4.43 4.87
C PHE A 41 -3.74 -4.14 6.24
N ASN A 42 -3.37 -3.03 6.89
CA ASN A 42 -3.94 -2.62 8.17
C ASN A 42 -5.44 -2.32 8.12
N PHE A 43 -6.00 -1.97 6.95
CA PHE A 43 -7.41 -1.58 6.85
C PHE A 43 -8.16 -2.21 5.67
N ILE A 44 -7.47 -2.73 4.65
CA ILE A 44 -8.06 -3.47 3.53
C ILE A 44 -7.33 -4.81 3.28
N PRO A 45 -7.31 -5.72 4.27
CA PRO A 45 -6.50 -6.93 4.19
C PRO A 45 -6.88 -7.85 3.03
N ARG A 46 -8.17 -7.97 2.69
CA ARG A 46 -8.61 -8.83 1.56
C ARG A 46 -8.09 -8.30 0.23
N THR A 47 -8.21 -6.99 -0.01
CA THR A 47 -7.70 -6.35 -1.23
C THR A 47 -6.18 -6.41 -1.28
N ALA A 48 -5.49 -6.17 -0.15
CA ALA A 48 -4.04 -6.28 -0.08
C ALA A 48 -3.55 -7.69 -0.43
N MET A 49 -4.20 -8.74 0.09
CA MET A 49 -3.88 -10.13 -0.24
C MET A 49 -4.24 -10.49 -1.67
N ALA A 50 -5.36 -10.03 -2.20
CA ALA A 50 -5.73 -10.24 -3.60
C ALA A 50 -4.66 -9.66 -4.54
N PHE A 51 -4.16 -8.45 -4.24
CA PHE A 51 -3.09 -7.84 -5.01
C PHE A 51 -1.77 -8.62 -4.89
N TYR A 52 -1.40 -9.04 -3.67
CA TYR A 52 -0.21 -9.87 -3.46
C TYR A 52 -0.25 -11.16 -4.28
N HIS A 53 -1.38 -11.89 -4.26
CA HIS A 53 -1.56 -13.11 -5.05
C HIS A 53 -1.53 -12.84 -6.55
N ALA A 54 -2.12 -11.73 -7.00
CA ALA A 54 -2.05 -11.33 -8.41
C ALA A 54 -0.60 -11.09 -8.87
N VAL A 55 0.23 -10.44 -8.03
CA VAL A 55 1.66 -10.27 -8.32
C VAL A 55 2.40 -11.60 -8.28
N ALA A 56 2.14 -12.45 -7.27
CA ALA A 56 2.81 -13.74 -7.14
C ALA A 56 2.55 -14.65 -8.34
N ASN A 57 1.33 -14.62 -8.89
CA ASN A 57 0.87 -15.47 -10.00
C ASN A 57 0.95 -14.80 -11.38
N ASP A 58 1.54 -13.61 -11.48
CA ASP A 58 1.64 -12.82 -12.73
C ASP A 58 0.27 -12.51 -13.37
N ASP A 59 -0.80 -12.39 -12.55
CA ASP A 59 -2.13 -11.97 -13.00
C ASP A 59 -2.16 -10.46 -13.24
N MET A 60 -1.73 -10.06 -14.44
CA MET A 60 -1.64 -8.66 -14.84
C MET A 60 -3.01 -7.97 -14.87
N ALA A 61 -4.08 -8.70 -15.21
CA ALA A 61 -5.42 -8.12 -15.29
C ALA A 61 -5.89 -7.64 -13.89
N THR A 62 -5.77 -8.50 -12.88
CA THR A 62 -6.09 -8.15 -11.50
C THR A 62 -5.16 -7.07 -10.95
N GLN A 63 -3.85 -7.14 -11.25
CA GLN A 63 -2.91 -6.08 -10.83
C GLN A 63 -3.33 -4.72 -11.39
N HIS A 64 -3.56 -4.60 -12.70
CA HIS A 64 -3.94 -3.33 -13.35
C HIS A 64 -5.27 -2.81 -12.82
N ARG A 65 -6.26 -3.66 -12.65
CA ARG A 65 -7.55 -3.28 -12.09
C ARG A 65 -7.41 -2.69 -10.69
N LEU A 66 -6.73 -3.38 -9.76
CA LEU A 66 -6.56 -2.90 -8.39
C LEU A 66 -5.67 -1.66 -8.31
N LEU A 67 -4.64 -1.55 -9.16
CA LEU A 67 -3.85 -0.32 -9.27
C LEU A 67 -4.73 0.85 -9.69
N HIS A 68 -5.56 0.68 -10.72
CA HIS A 68 -6.44 1.73 -11.22
C HIS A 68 -7.53 2.10 -10.20
N ASP A 69 -8.22 1.10 -9.66
CA ASP A 69 -9.44 1.32 -8.86
C ASP A 69 -9.12 1.79 -7.44
N PHE A 70 -7.96 1.42 -6.89
CA PHE A 70 -7.62 1.76 -5.51
C PHE A 70 -6.23 2.40 -5.34
N PHE A 71 -5.14 1.75 -5.75
CA PHE A 71 -3.80 2.18 -5.33
C PHE A 71 -3.39 3.53 -5.90
N MET A 72 -3.73 3.83 -7.16
CA MET A 72 -3.39 5.14 -7.75
C MET A 72 -4.22 6.28 -7.15
N PRO A 73 -5.56 6.18 -6.98
CA PRO A 73 -6.34 7.16 -6.22
C PRO A 73 -5.87 7.33 -4.76
N TYR A 74 -5.54 6.23 -4.08
CA TYR A 74 -4.96 6.28 -2.74
C TYR A 74 -3.65 7.07 -2.70
N LEU A 75 -2.73 6.82 -3.63
CA LEU A 75 -1.50 7.58 -3.77
C LEU A 75 -1.72 9.06 -4.06
N ALA A 76 -2.75 9.40 -4.84
CA ALA A 76 -3.10 10.78 -5.12
C ALA A 76 -3.49 11.56 -3.84
N ILE A 77 -4.10 10.90 -2.85
CA ILE A 77 -4.35 11.49 -1.53
C ILE A 77 -3.06 11.52 -0.71
N ARG A 78 -2.37 10.39 -0.61
CA ARG A 78 -1.16 10.22 0.19
C ARG A 78 -0.04 11.21 -0.14
N ASN A 79 0.10 11.55 -1.41
CA ASN A 79 1.21 12.39 -1.88
C ASN A 79 0.93 13.89 -1.79
N ARG A 80 -0.22 14.32 -1.28
CA ARG A 80 -0.58 15.75 -1.16
C ARG A 80 0.29 16.49 -0.15
N VAL A 81 0.65 15.82 0.94
CA VAL A 81 1.44 16.43 2.02
C VAL A 81 2.56 15.47 2.44
N PRO A 82 3.80 15.96 2.61
CA PRO A 82 4.86 15.17 3.22
C PRO A 82 4.44 14.63 4.58
N GLY A 83 4.67 13.33 4.81
CA GLY A 83 4.27 12.66 6.06
C GLY A 83 2.91 11.93 6.02
N TYR A 84 2.06 12.19 5.03
CA TYR A 84 0.77 11.49 4.88
C TYR A 84 0.89 9.97 4.72
N ALA A 85 2.07 9.43 4.47
CA ALA A 85 2.29 7.98 4.44
C ALA A 85 1.89 7.27 5.75
N VAL A 86 1.98 7.96 6.89
CA VAL A 86 1.53 7.46 8.20
C VAL A 86 0.07 7.85 8.46
N SER A 87 -0.27 9.11 8.20
CA SER A 87 -1.59 9.68 8.48
C SER A 87 -2.72 8.95 7.74
N ILE A 88 -2.48 8.61 6.47
CA ILE A 88 -3.48 7.93 5.64
C ILE A 88 -3.76 6.50 6.12
N VAL A 89 -2.75 5.79 6.66
CA VAL A 89 -2.95 4.45 7.24
C VAL A 89 -3.79 4.52 8.50
N LYS A 90 -3.52 5.50 9.37
CA LYS A 90 -4.34 5.73 10.58
C LYS A 90 -5.78 6.13 10.22
N ALA A 91 -5.95 7.00 9.23
CA ALA A 91 -7.29 7.36 8.74
C ALA A 91 -8.03 6.13 8.18
N GLY A 92 -7.35 5.29 7.37
CA GLY A 92 -7.91 4.04 6.88
C GLY A 92 -8.34 3.09 8.00
N ALA A 93 -7.50 2.92 9.02
CA ALA A 93 -7.83 2.11 10.19
C ALA A 93 -9.06 2.65 10.93
N ARG A 94 -9.17 3.97 11.09
CA ARG A 94 -10.35 4.63 11.71
C ARG A 94 -11.61 4.39 10.89
N ILE A 95 -11.55 4.51 9.56
CA ILE A 95 -12.70 4.28 8.65
C ILE A 95 -13.28 2.87 8.82
N VAL A 96 -12.44 1.86 9.06
CA VAL A 96 -12.88 0.48 9.27
C VAL A 96 -13.10 0.11 10.75
N GLY A 97 -13.21 1.10 11.64
CA GLY A 97 -13.52 0.89 13.05
C GLY A 97 -12.33 0.45 13.93
N ARG A 98 -11.10 0.55 13.43
CA ARG A 98 -9.86 0.21 14.15
C ARG A 98 -9.02 1.46 14.41
N ASP A 99 -9.56 2.43 15.14
CA ASP A 99 -8.88 3.71 15.38
C ASP A 99 -7.59 3.54 16.19
N ALA A 100 -6.49 3.98 15.61
CA ALA A 100 -5.16 4.02 16.24
C ALA A 100 -4.79 5.42 16.77
N GLY A 101 -5.76 6.31 16.92
CA GLY A 101 -5.58 7.68 17.38
C GLY A 101 -4.88 8.60 16.34
N PRO A 102 -4.65 9.87 16.69
CA PRO A 102 -4.03 10.84 15.81
C PRO A 102 -2.54 10.54 15.57
N VAL A 103 -1.96 11.17 14.56
CA VAL A 103 -0.52 11.15 14.39
C VAL A 103 0.17 12.05 15.41
N ARG A 104 1.47 11.80 15.66
CA ARG A 104 2.28 12.66 16.52
C ARG A 104 2.94 13.76 15.71
N ALA A 105 3.11 14.94 16.31
CA ALA A 105 3.90 16.01 15.71
C ALA A 105 5.31 15.52 15.33
N PRO A 106 5.90 15.97 14.24
CA PRO A 106 5.45 17.04 13.34
C PRO A 106 4.45 16.59 12.23
N LEU A 107 3.99 15.35 12.25
CA LEU A 107 3.02 14.86 11.27
C LEU A 107 1.64 15.49 11.51
N THR A 108 0.84 15.59 10.46
CA THR A 108 -0.53 16.08 10.50
C THR A 108 -1.50 15.02 10.01
N ASP A 109 -2.69 14.96 10.61
CA ASP A 109 -3.77 14.10 10.13
C ASP A 109 -4.30 14.55 8.75
N LEU A 110 -4.99 13.66 8.04
CA LEU A 110 -5.71 14.01 6.82
C LEU A 110 -6.77 15.07 7.10
N LYS A 111 -6.99 15.97 6.14
CA LYS A 111 -8.09 16.93 6.17
C LYS A 111 -9.44 16.19 6.01
N PRO A 112 -10.55 16.78 6.52
CA PRO A 112 -11.87 16.13 6.45
C PRO A 112 -12.24 15.62 5.05
N LEU A 113 -12.09 16.44 4.01
CA LEU A 113 -12.38 16.06 2.63
C LEU A 113 -11.51 14.88 2.14
N GLU A 114 -10.27 14.79 2.61
CA GLU A 114 -9.36 13.69 2.24
C GLU A 114 -9.76 12.38 2.94
N VAL A 115 -10.27 12.48 4.17
CA VAL A 115 -10.86 11.33 4.89
C VAL A 115 -12.11 10.83 4.17
N GLU A 116 -12.99 11.73 3.70
CA GLU A 116 -14.17 11.37 2.90
C GLU A 116 -13.79 10.68 1.60
N GLN A 117 -12.80 11.21 0.88
CA GLN A 117 -12.29 10.59 -0.34
C GLN A 117 -11.71 9.20 -0.09
N LEU A 118 -10.92 9.03 0.98
CA LEU A 118 -10.39 7.73 1.37
C LEU A 118 -11.50 6.75 1.76
N ALA A 119 -12.51 7.22 2.49
CA ALA A 119 -13.65 6.40 2.90
C ALA A 119 -14.43 5.89 1.67
N ALA A 120 -14.67 6.73 0.68
CA ALA A 120 -15.31 6.32 -0.57
C ALA A 120 -14.49 5.26 -1.31
N LEU A 121 -13.16 5.40 -1.38
CA LEU A 121 -12.27 4.39 -1.97
C LEU A 121 -12.33 3.06 -1.21
N VAL A 122 -12.33 3.08 0.12
CA VAL A 122 -12.43 1.85 0.93
C VAL A 122 -13.79 1.18 0.73
N GLN A 123 -14.87 1.96 0.71
CA GLN A 123 -16.24 1.44 0.50
C GLN A 123 -16.41 0.81 -0.88
N SER A 124 -15.80 1.36 -1.93
CA SER A 124 -15.90 0.82 -3.29
C SER A 124 -15.30 -0.59 -3.44
N LEU A 125 -14.41 -0.98 -2.54
CA LEU A 125 -13.80 -2.32 -2.52
C LEU A 125 -14.73 -3.42 -1.96
N GLY A 126 -15.85 -3.05 -1.37
CA GLY A 126 -16.72 -3.99 -0.66
C GLY A 126 -16.16 -4.44 0.70
N PRO A 127 -16.70 -5.52 1.29
CA PRO A 127 -16.27 -6.02 2.61
C PRO A 127 -14.79 -6.41 2.65
N GLN A 128 -14.08 -5.93 3.68
CA GLN A 128 -12.64 -6.15 3.87
C GLN A 128 -12.30 -7.08 5.05
#